data_aea8a2f5a3df31a31d9ab46379cb7394
#
_entry.id   aea8a2f5a3df31a31d9ab46379cb7394
#
_cell.length_a   1.000
_cell.length_b   1.000
_cell.length_c   1.000
_cell.angle_alpha   90.00
_cell.angle_beta   90.00
_cell.angle_gamma   90.00
#
_symmetry.space_group_name_H-M   'P 1'
#
loop_
_entity.id
_entity.type
_entity.pdbx_description
1 polymer ?
#
loop_
_entity_poly.entity_id
_entity_poly.type
_entity_poly.pdbx_seq_one_letter_code
_entity_poly.pdbx_strand_id
1 'polypeptide(L)'
;MSASARRRKPTKRTATHGAAERPGLAARLAGQRLLSAIVDSRTPMDALTDDSHGHPHYLALDARDRSLVRAMLMAALRHRGDLEALIDRFTDRPLPGGAASLRAIIHLALAQILFLDVPDHSAVDLAVEAARTDPRNRRFAGLVNALCRRAVRDREKILDAIARSPLRAPAWFAERLTEIYGADRALAIEACHRRPAPIDLTLADESPENVVLWAERLGAIALPTGSLRLTSHTAITELPGYADGVWWVQD
;
A
#
# COMPACT_ATOMS: atom_id res chain seq x y z
N MET A 1 -16.52 66.08 -22.27
CA MET A 1 -16.13 65.43 -21.03
C MET A 1 -15.75 63.99 -21.41
N SER A 2 -14.44 63.71 -21.47
CA SER A 2 -13.89 62.46 -22.02
C SER A 2 -13.46 61.54 -20.86
N ALA A 3 -14.04 60.36 -20.74
CA ALA A 3 -13.72 59.39 -19.72
C ALA A 3 -12.68 58.38 -20.28
N SER A 4 -11.46 58.50 -19.78
CA SER A 4 -10.33 57.62 -20.12
C SER A 4 -10.49 56.26 -19.46
N ALA A 5 -10.73 55.20 -20.25
CA ALA A 5 -10.75 53.81 -19.81
C ALA A 5 -9.31 53.31 -19.60
N ARG A 6 -8.89 53.12 -18.37
CA ARG A 6 -7.62 52.46 -18.01
C ARG A 6 -7.71 50.94 -18.33
N ARG A 7 -7.00 50.53 -19.36
CA ARG A 7 -6.73 49.11 -19.70
C ARG A 7 -5.86 48.48 -18.61
N ARG A 8 -6.43 47.56 -17.82
CA ARG A 8 -5.66 46.66 -16.92
C ARG A 8 -4.81 45.72 -17.76
N LYS A 9 -3.49 45.75 -17.57
CA LYS A 9 -2.56 44.76 -18.11
C LYS A 9 -2.80 43.39 -17.44
N PRO A 10 -2.79 42.26 -18.20
CA PRO A 10 -2.85 40.94 -17.59
C PRO A 10 -1.56 40.67 -16.81
N THR A 11 -1.70 40.34 -15.54
CA THR A 11 -0.61 39.83 -14.70
C THR A 11 -0.14 38.49 -15.27
N LYS A 12 1.11 38.44 -15.70
CA LYS A 12 1.81 37.17 -16.05
C LYS A 12 1.79 36.26 -14.80
N ARG A 13 1.02 35.19 -14.86
CA ARG A 13 1.21 34.06 -13.97
C ARG A 13 2.62 33.51 -14.24
N THR A 14 3.54 33.78 -13.33
CA THR A 14 4.82 33.12 -13.26
C THR A 14 4.56 31.64 -13.07
N ALA A 15 4.69 30.86 -14.15
CA ALA A 15 4.83 29.42 -14.06
C ALA A 15 6.12 29.17 -13.25
N THR A 16 5.98 28.76 -12.01
CA THR A 16 7.07 28.17 -11.25
C THR A 16 7.59 26.98 -12.06
N HIS A 17 8.79 27.12 -12.61
CA HIS A 17 9.54 26.03 -13.23
C HIS A 17 9.66 24.93 -12.17
N GLY A 18 8.90 23.83 -12.36
CA GLY A 18 9.00 22.64 -11.54
C GLY A 18 10.42 22.09 -11.66
N ALA A 19 11.06 21.87 -10.53
CA ALA A 19 12.16 20.93 -10.44
C ALA A 19 11.71 19.66 -11.16
N ALA A 20 12.56 19.11 -12.06
CA ALA A 20 12.24 17.92 -12.84
C ALA A 20 11.65 16.85 -11.89
N GLU A 21 10.40 16.49 -12.11
CA GLU A 21 9.69 15.55 -11.25
C GLU A 21 10.44 14.22 -11.31
N ARG A 22 10.99 13.79 -10.17
CA ARG A 22 11.70 12.50 -10.11
C ARG A 22 10.68 11.39 -10.36
N PRO A 23 10.93 10.50 -11.34
CA PRO A 23 9.99 9.41 -11.63
C PRO A 23 9.62 8.62 -10.36
N GLY A 24 8.35 8.39 -10.14
CA GLY A 24 7.80 7.66 -8.99
C GLY A 24 7.74 8.43 -7.67
N LEU A 25 8.19 9.69 -7.60
CA LEU A 25 8.03 10.52 -6.39
C LEU A 25 6.55 10.84 -6.13
N ALA A 26 5.79 11.13 -7.18
CA ALA A 26 4.36 11.41 -7.08
C ALA A 26 3.59 10.25 -6.42
N ALA A 27 3.90 9.01 -6.81
CA ALA A 27 3.31 7.81 -6.19
C ALA A 27 3.63 7.71 -4.69
N ARG A 28 4.89 8.00 -4.27
CA ARG A 28 5.28 7.96 -2.85
C ARG A 28 4.58 9.04 -2.04
N LEU A 29 4.47 10.24 -2.58
CA LEU A 29 3.75 11.35 -1.93
C LEU A 29 2.24 11.09 -1.84
N ALA A 30 1.64 10.52 -2.88
CA ALA A 30 0.25 10.08 -2.83
C ALA A 30 0.08 8.99 -1.76
N GLY A 31 0.86 7.91 -1.82
CA GLY A 31 0.82 6.83 -0.84
C GLY A 31 0.97 7.32 0.60
N GLN A 32 1.89 8.25 0.87
CA GLN A 32 2.07 8.86 2.19
C GLN A 32 0.80 9.57 2.69
N ARG A 33 0.13 10.34 1.83
CA ARG A 33 -1.11 11.04 2.20
C ARG A 33 -2.25 10.05 2.47
N LEU A 34 -2.38 9.04 1.60
CA LEU A 34 -3.38 8.01 1.76
C LEU A 34 -3.15 7.19 3.03
N LEU A 35 -1.91 6.77 3.30
CA LEU A 35 -1.59 6.02 4.52
C LEU A 35 -1.91 6.84 5.78
N SER A 36 -1.59 8.13 5.79
CA SER A 36 -1.96 9.01 6.91
C SER A 36 -3.49 9.12 7.05
N ALA A 37 -4.23 9.26 5.94
CA ALA A 37 -5.70 9.31 5.99
C ALA A 37 -6.31 8.00 6.52
N ILE A 38 -5.77 6.85 6.13
CA ILE A 38 -6.22 5.54 6.62
C ILE A 38 -5.95 5.41 8.12
N VAL A 39 -4.74 5.70 8.55
CA VAL A 39 -4.28 5.44 9.91
C VAL A 39 -4.81 6.47 10.91
N ASP A 40 -4.72 7.75 10.57
CA ASP A 40 -5.02 8.84 11.51
C ASP A 40 -6.48 9.28 11.42
N SER A 41 -7.05 9.32 10.21
CA SER A 41 -8.44 9.73 9.97
C SER A 41 -9.42 8.55 9.86
N ARG A 42 -8.91 7.30 9.90
CA ARG A 42 -9.70 6.07 9.77
C ARG A 42 -10.54 6.01 8.49
N THR A 43 -10.02 6.60 7.41
CA THR A 43 -10.70 6.58 6.11
C THR A 43 -10.47 5.20 5.46
N PRO A 44 -11.51 4.52 4.97
CA PRO A 44 -11.35 3.24 4.28
C PRO A 44 -10.41 3.35 3.08
N MET A 45 -9.53 2.36 2.90
CA MET A 45 -8.57 2.35 1.80
C MET A 45 -9.29 2.37 0.44
N ASP A 46 -10.36 1.58 0.29
CA ASP A 46 -11.09 1.47 -0.96
C ASP A 46 -11.70 2.81 -1.39
N ALA A 47 -12.25 3.58 -0.43
CA ALA A 47 -12.76 4.92 -0.71
C ALA A 47 -11.65 5.89 -1.20
N LEU A 48 -10.41 5.71 -0.75
CA LEU A 48 -9.28 6.54 -1.18
C LEU A 48 -8.66 6.09 -2.51
N THR A 49 -8.78 4.81 -2.84
CA THR A 49 -8.19 4.20 -4.05
C THR A 49 -9.24 3.84 -5.11
N ASP A 50 -10.46 4.36 -5.00
CA ASP A 50 -11.47 4.26 -6.04
C ASP A 50 -11.01 4.97 -7.32
N ASP A 51 -11.21 4.35 -8.47
CA ASP A 51 -10.70 4.87 -9.74
C ASP A 51 -11.52 6.05 -10.29
N SER A 52 -12.70 6.31 -9.75
CA SER A 52 -13.61 7.38 -10.16
C SER A 52 -13.75 8.48 -9.10
N HIS A 53 -13.81 8.11 -7.82
CA HIS A 53 -14.12 9.01 -6.70
C HIS A 53 -13.02 9.02 -5.63
N GLY A 54 -11.90 8.36 -5.88
CA GLY A 54 -10.78 8.27 -4.94
C GLY A 54 -10.12 9.61 -4.63
N HIS A 55 -9.09 9.55 -3.84
CA HIS A 55 -8.36 10.74 -3.41
C HIS A 55 -7.71 11.46 -4.60
N PRO A 56 -7.78 12.80 -4.72
CA PRO A 56 -7.28 13.55 -5.88
C PRO A 56 -5.82 13.25 -6.25
N HIS A 57 -4.94 13.07 -5.26
CA HIS A 57 -3.54 12.71 -5.53
C HIS A 57 -3.37 11.28 -6.06
N TYR A 58 -4.32 10.38 -5.80
CA TYR A 58 -4.34 9.05 -6.36
C TYR A 58 -4.87 9.09 -7.80
N LEU A 59 -5.96 9.81 -8.03
CA LEU A 59 -6.57 9.96 -9.36
C LEU A 59 -5.65 10.66 -10.37
N ALA A 60 -4.73 11.52 -9.89
CA ALA A 60 -3.75 12.20 -10.73
C ALA A 60 -2.60 11.30 -11.23
N LEU A 61 -2.48 10.06 -10.71
CA LEU A 61 -1.46 9.11 -11.10
C LEU A 61 -1.88 8.29 -12.33
N ASP A 62 -0.92 7.81 -13.08
CA ASP A 62 -1.15 6.80 -14.12
C ASP A 62 -1.48 5.41 -13.50
N ALA A 63 -1.90 4.46 -14.32
CA ALA A 63 -2.32 3.13 -13.86
C ALA A 63 -1.18 2.37 -13.15
N ARG A 64 0.05 2.49 -13.63
CA ARG A 64 1.23 1.85 -13.03
C ARG A 64 1.52 2.40 -11.64
N ASP A 65 1.52 3.72 -11.49
CA ASP A 65 1.77 4.40 -10.23
C ASP A 65 0.60 4.16 -9.24
N ARG A 66 -0.65 4.07 -9.70
CA ARG A 66 -1.80 3.66 -8.87
C ARG A 66 -1.63 2.24 -8.32
N SER A 67 -1.22 1.30 -9.18
CA SER A 67 -0.94 -0.09 -8.76
C SER A 67 0.17 -0.14 -7.72
N LEU A 68 1.24 0.63 -7.91
CA LEU A 68 2.33 0.75 -6.94
C LEU A 68 1.85 1.33 -5.61
N VAL A 69 1.03 2.37 -5.62
CA VAL A 69 0.45 2.95 -4.39
C VAL A 69 -0.38 1.91 -3.64
N ARG A 70 -1.25 1.17 -4.33
CA ARG A 70 -2.03 0.07 -3.72
C ARG A 70 -1.12 -0.98 -3.09
N ALA A 71 -0.09 -1.44 -3.81
CA ALA A 71 0.87 -2.41 -3.29
C ALA A 71 1.60 -1.91 -2.03
N MET A 72 2.07 -0.66 -2.05
CA MET A 72 2.73 -0.02 -0.90
C MET A 72 1.79 0.08 0.30
N LEU A 73 0.54 0.51 0.11
CA LEU A 73 -0.46 0.63 1.18
C LEU A 73 -0.77 -0.74 1.78
N MET A 74 -1.05 -1.74 0.93
CA MET A 74 -1.36 -3.10 1.37
C MET A 74 -0.20 -3.71 2.18
N ALA A 75 1.05 -3.57 1.73
CA ALA A 75 2.21 -4.06 2.45
C ALA A 75 2.41 -3.32 3.78
N ALA A 76 2.33 -1.98 3.77
CA ALA A 76 2.51 -1.17 4.97
C ALA A 76 1.43 -1.44 6.03
N LEU A 77 0.17 -1.61 5.62
CA LEU A 77 -0.94 -1.89 6.55
C LEU A 77 -0.86 -3.33 7.09
N ARG A 78 -0.56 -4.31 6.24
CA ARG A 78 -0.42 -5.72 6.64
C ARG A 78 0.66 -5.92 7.68
N HIS A 79 1.79 -5.26 7.51
CA HIS A 79 2.95 -5.38 8.41
C HIS A 79 3.10 -4.18 9.37
N ARG A 80 2.03 -3.41 9.57
CA ARG A 80 2.12 -2.15 10.32
C ARG A 80 2.73 -2.33 11.70
N GLY A 81 2.31 -3.31 12.46
CA GLY A 81 2.84 -3.55 13.80
C GLY A 81 4.31 -3.97 13.80
N ASP A 82 4.73 -4.78 12.81
CA ASP A 82 6.12 -5.17 12.63
C ASP A 82 7.00 -3.96 12.24
N LEU A 83 6.47 -3.10 11.36
CA LEU A 83 7.17 -1.87 10.94
C LEU A 83 7.31 -0.85 12.07
N GLU A 84 6.28 -0.67 12.91
CA GLU A 84 6.38 0.18 14.11
C GLU A 84 7.46 -0.34 15.06
N ALA A 85 7.44 -1.64 15.37
CA ALA A 85 8.45 -2.24 16.24
C ALA A 85 9.87 -2.14 15.66
N LEU A 86 10.01 -2.17 14.33
CA LEU A 86 11.28 -1.97 13.66
C LEU A 86 11.76 -0.52 13.78
N ILE A 87 10.89 0.46 13.64
CA ILE A 87 11.18 1.87 13.83
C ILE A 87 11.66 2.11 15.27
N ASP A 88 10.91 1.61 16.26
CA ASP A 88 11.26 1.76 17.68
C ASP A 88 12.62 1.12 17.98
N ARG A 89 12.94 -0.02 17.41
CA ARG A 89 14.24 -0.69 17.56
C ARG A 89 15.40 0.06 16.88
N PHE A 90 15.10 0.83 15.83
CA PHE A 90 16.10 1.53 15.04
C PHE A 90 16.34 2.97 15.50
N THR A 91 15.49 3.49 16.38
CA THR A 91 15.58 4.87 16.89
C THR A 91 15.86 4.85 18.40
N ASP A 92 16.80 5.68 18.84
CA ASP A 92 17.10 5.85 20.27
C ASP A 92 16.00 6.64 21.00
N ARG A 93 15.20 7.37 20.25
CA ARG A 93 14.08 8.18 20.75
C ARG A 93 12.86 7.98 19.86
N PRO A 94 11.65 7.93 20.43
CA PRO A 94 10.43 7.82 19.65
C PRO A 94 10.31 8.98 18.66
N LEU A 95 9.66 8.71 17.52
CA LEU A 95 9.35 9.77 16.57
C LEU A 95 8.46 10.83 17.25
N PRO A 96 8.62 12.12 16.89
CA PRO A 96 7.84 13.19 17.52
C PRO A 96 6.34 12.93 17.48
N GLY A 97 5.64 13.26 18.56
CA GLY A 97 4.17 13.25 18.57
C GLY A 97 3.63 14.16 17.45
N GLY A 98 2.61 13.70 16.73
CA GLY A 98 2.06 14.43 15.59
C GLY A 98 2.87 14.34 14.27
N ALA A 99 3.95 13.55 14.23
CA ALA A 99 4.73 13.32 13.00
C ALA A 99 4.10 12.23 12.09
N ALA A 100 2.78 12.23 11.93
CA ALA A 100 2.04 11.25 11.13
C ALA A 100 2.59 11.13 9.70
N SER A 101 2.82 12.24 9.04
CA SER A 101 3.40 12.30 7.69
C SER A 101 4.78 11.67 7.61
N LEU A 102 5.68 11.93 8.57
CA LEU A 102 7.01 11.32 8.63
C LEU A 102 6.90 9.81 8.87
N ARG A 103 6.03 9.39 9.79
CA ARG A 103 5.79 7.98 10.08
C ARG A 103 5.29 7.24 8.83
N ALA A 104 4.35 7.83 8.09
CA ALA A 104 3.85 7.26 6.84
C ALA A 104 4.95 7.13 5.78
N ILE A 105 5.84 8.11 5.62
CA ILE A 105 6.99 8.03 4.71
C ILE A 105 7.87 6.84 5.07
N ILE A 106 8.23 6.69 6.36
CA ILE A 106 9.10 5.61 6.82
C ILE A 106 8.42 4.25 6.63
N HIS A 107 7.14 4.11 6.99
CA HIS A 107 6.39 2.87 6.78
C HIS A 107 6.37 2.44 5.32
N LEU A 108 6.06 3.35 4.39
CA LEU A 108 6.03 3.03 2.96
C LEU A 108 7.42 2.68 2.43
N ALA A 109 8.47 3.35 2.91
CA ALA A 109 9.83 3.04 2.51
C ALA A 109 10.26 1.65 2.99
N LEU A 110 10.01 1.34 4.27
CA LEU A 110 10.31 0.03 4.85
C LEU A 110 9.48 -1.08 4.20
N ALA A 111 8.20 -0.81 3.90
CA ALA A 111 7.34 -1.77 3.19
C ALA A 111 7.88 -2.09 1.79
N GLN A 112 8.36 -1.10 1.04
CA GLN A 112 8.99 -1.30 -0.26
C GLN A 112 10.27 -2.12 -0.13
N ILE A 113 11.13 -1.82 0.85
CA ILE A 113 12.42 -2.49 1.05
C ILE A 113 12.22 -3.95 1.48
N LEU A 114 11.27 -4.24 2.35
CA LEU A 114 11.14 -5.54 2.99
C LEU A 114 10.19 -6.50 2.27
N PHE A 115 9.13 -5.98 1.63
CA PHE A 115 8.00 -6.81 1.17
C PHE A 115 7.63 -6.62 -0.31
N LEU A 116 8.27 -5.70 -1.02
CA LEU A 116 7.98 -5.45 -2.45
C LEU A 116 9.25 -5.60 -3.28
N ASP A 117 9.05 -5.94 -4.55
CA ASP A 117 10.14 -6.00 -5.54
C ASP A 117 10.39 -4.59 -6.13
N VAL A 118 10.92 -3.70 -5.29
CA VAL A 118 11.31 -2.34 -5.66
C VAL A 118 12.82 -2.21 -5.45
N PRO A 119 13.58 -1.66 -6.43
CA PRO A 119 15.01 -1.45 -6.26
C PRO A 119 15.33 -0.63 -5.01
N ASP A 120 16.23 -1.13 -4.17
CA ASP A 120 16.57 -0.54 -2.86
C ASP A 120 16.96 0.94 -2.95
N HIS A 121 17.78 1.29 -3.93
CA HIS A 121 18.19 2.68 -4.15
C HIS A 121 16.99 3.59 -4.43
N SER A 122 16.02 3.10 -5.21
CA SER A 122 14.80 3.86 -5.51
C SER A 122 13.92 4.04 -4.27
N ALA A 123 13.72 2.99 -3.47
CA ALA A 123 12.95 3.06 -2.22
C ALA A 123 13.59 4.06 -1.23
N VAL A 124 14.93 4.01 -1.07
CA VAL A 124 15.66 4.90 -0.16
C VAL A 124 15.64 6.34 -0.65
N ASP A 125 16.05 6.58 -1.92
CA ASP A 125 16.21 7.94 -2.45
C ASP A 125 14.88 8.69 -2.53
N LEU A 126 13.80 8.01 -2.94
CA LEU A 126 12.48 8.64 -3.03
C LEU A 126 11.84 8.87 -1.66
N ALA A 127 12.12 8.04 -0.65
CA ALA A 127 11.69 8.30 0.72
C ALA A 127 12.39 9.53 1.31
N VAL A 128 13.69 9.67 1.08
CA VAL A 128 14.47 10.86 1.50
C VAL A 128 13.95 12.12 0.80
N GLU A 129 13.65 12.01 -0.49
CA GLU A 129 13.10 13.16 -1.24
C GLU A 129 11.69 13.52 -0.78
N ALA A 130 10.83 12.53 -0.52
CA ALA A 130 9.50 12.76 0.06
C ALA A 130 9.60 13.50 1.42
N ALA A 131 10.56 13.12 2.27
CA ALA A 131 10.81 13.84 3.52
C ALA A 131 11.29 15.28 3.29
N ARG A 132 12.11 15.53 2.26
CA ARG A 132 12.60 16.87 1.92
C ARG A 132 11.52 17.79 1.36
N THR A 133 10.54 17.23 0.69
CA THR A 133 9.44 17.98 0.05
C THR A 133 8.52 18.65 1.09
N ASP A 134 8.29 18.02 2.24
CA ASP A 134 7.51 18.61 3.34
C ASP A 134 8.44 19.40 4.28
N PRO A 135 8.26 20.71 4.44
CA PRO A 135 9.07 21.53 5.36
C PRO A 135 9.12 21.01 6.79
N ARG A 136 8.04 20.35 7.27
CA ARG A 136 7.96 19.77 8.62
C ARG A 136 8.85 18.52 8.76
N ASN A 137 9.05 17.77 7.67
CA ASN A 137 9.80 16.54 7.64
C ASN A 137 11.25 16.72 7.19
N ARG A 138 11.58 17.82 6.52
CA ARG A 138 12.90 18.08 5.91
C ARG A 138 14.07 17.82 6.85
N ARG A 139 13.95 18.23 8.12
CA ARG A 139 14.99 18.03 9.14
C ARG A 139 15.24 16.55 9.46
N PHE A 140 14.30 15.66 9.15
CA PHE A 140 14.37 14.22 9.40
C PHE A 140 14.84 13.41 8.18
N ALA A 141 15.19 14.06 7.06
CA ALA A 141 15.64 13.35 5.86
C ALA A 141 16.87 12.47 6.12
N GLY A 142 17.78 12.89 7.01
CA GLY A 142 18.91 12.09 7.46
C GLY A 142 18.49 10.85 8.25
N LEU A 143 17.50 10.97 9.12
CA LEU A 143 16.92 9.85 9.86
C LEU A 143 16.26 8.83 8.92
N VAL A 144 15.43 9.31 7.96
CA VAL A 144 14.80 8.45 6.94
C VAL A 144 15.86 7.66 6.18
N ASN A 145 16.93 8.33 5.71
CA ASN A 145 18.03 7.67 5.02
C ASN A 145 18.71 6.60 5.88
N ALA A 146 19.01 6.92 7.15
CA ALA A 146 19.67 5.98 8.07
C ALA A 146 18.80 4.74 8.33
N LEU A 147 17.51 4.92 8.59
CA LEU A 147 16.56 3.82 8.81
C LEU A 147 16.44 2.92 7.58
N CYS A 148 16.24 3.52 6.40
CA CYS A 148 16.09 2.77 5.17
C CYS A 148 17.38 1.99 4.82
N ARG A 149 18.55 2.61 4.91
CA ARG A 149 19.84 1.92 4.65
C ARG A 149 20.11 0.80 5.65
N ARG A 150 19.72 0.98 6.90
CA ARG A 150 19.82 -0.09 7.92
C ARG A 150 18.88 -1.24 7.55
N ALA A 151 17.65 -0.96 7.13
CA ALA A 151 16.70 -1.99 6.69
C ALA A 151 17.20 -2.77 5.47
N VAL A 152 17.80 -2.09 4.50
CA VAL A 152 18.44 -2.75 3.33
C VAL A 152 19.56 -3.68 3.78
N ARG A 153 20.49 -3.19 4.62
CA ARG A 153 21.64 -3.97 5.08
C ARG A 153 21.24 -5.19 5.90
N ASP A 154 20.25 -5.03 6.78
CA ASP A 154 19.86 -6.04 7.75
C ASP A 154 18.60 -6.83 7.29
N ARG A 155 18.21 -6.76 6.00
CA ARG A 155 16.95 -7.28 5.42
C ARG A 155 16.65 -8.72 5.82
N GLU A 156 17.57 -9.64 5.57
CA GLU A 156 17.37 -11.07 5.86
C GLU A 156 17.10 -11.31 7.35
N LYS A 157 17.89 -10.69 8.21
CA LYS A 157 17.72 -10.79 9.67
C LYS A 157 16.38 -10.22 10.16
N ILE A 158 15.91 -9.14 9.50
CA ILE A 158 14.62 -8.53 9.82
C ILE A 158 13.48 -9.45 9.39
N LEU A 159 13.52 -9.95 8.16
CA LEU A 159 12.49 -10.87 7.63
C LEU A 159 12.42 -12.16 8.43
N ASP A 160 13.57 -12.74 8.79
CA ASP A 160 13.66 -13.90 9.67
C ASP A 160 13.05 -13.65 11.06
N ALA A 161 13.31 -12.48 11.64
CA ALA A 161 12.76 -12.10 12.93
C ALA A 161 11.24 -11.91 12.86
N ILE A 162 10.73 -11.27 11.78
CA ILE A 162 9.30 -11.11 11.54
C ILE A 162 8.64 -12.49 11.36
N ALA A 163 9.23 -13.39 10.59
CA ALA A 163 8.67 -14.72 10.34
C ALA A 163 8.54 -15.57 11.62
N ARG A 164 9.47 -15.39 12.58
CA ARG A 164 9.47 -16.13 13.85
C ARG A 164 8.64 -15.47 14.96
N SER A 165 8.20 -14.23 14.76
CA SER A 165 7.40 -13.50 15.75
C SER A 165 5.90 -13.67 15.49
N PRO A 166 5.04 -13.65 16.51
CA PRO A 166 3.60 -13.48 16.30
C PRO A 166 3.31 -12.21 15.50
N LEU A 167 2.22 -12.19 14.73
CA LEU A 167 1.77 -10.97 14.09
C LEU A 167 1.50 -9.90 15.17
N ARG A 168 1.96 -8.69 14.93
CA ARG A 168 1.69 -7.57 15.82
C ARG A 168 0.36 -6.89 15.41
N ALA A 169 -0.73 -7.64 15.53
CA ALA A 169 -2.07 -7.12 15.32
C ALA A 169 -2.44 -6.11 16.42
N PRO A 170 -3.43 -5.23 16.21
CA PRO A 170 -3.99 -4.41 17.28
C PRO A 170 -4.46 -5.29 18.45
N ALA A 171 -4.17 -4.89 19.70
CA ALA A 171 -4.47 -5.70 20.88
C ALA A 171 -5.93 -6.15 20.96
N TRP A 172 -6.87 -5.22 20.69
CA TRP A 172 -8.30 -5.53 20.68
C TRP A 172 -8.68 -6.65 19.69
N PHE A 173 -7.99 -6.73 18.56
CA PHE A 173 -8.23 -7.74 17.53
C PHE A 173 -7.65 -9.11 17.94
N ALA A 174 -6.42 -9.13 18.43
CA ALA A 174 -5.76 -10.34 18.92
C ALA A 174 -6.52 -10.95 20.13
N GLU A 175 -6.96 -10.09 21.06
CA GLU A 175 -7.79 -10.50 22.20
C GLU A 175 -9.12 -11.11 21.74
N ARG A 176 -9.80 -10.48 20.78
CA ARG A 176 -11.05 -10.97 20.23
C ARG A 176 -10.91 -12.30 19.49
N LEU A 177 -9.83 -12.47 18.71
CA LEU A 177 -9.54 -13.74 18.06
C LEU A 177 -9.30 -14.85 19.10
N THR A 178 -8.52 -14.55 20.14
CA THR A 178 -8.21 -15.50 21.21
C THR A 178 -9.45 -15.91 21.98
N GLU A 179 -10.34 -14.95 22.27
CA GLU A 179 -11.62 -15.21 22.96
C GLU A 179 -12.53 -16.15 22.15
N ILE A 180 -12.60 -15.95 20.83
CA ILE A 180 -13.53 -16.71 19.96
C ILE A 180 -12.94 -18.08 19.56
N TYR A 181 -11.66 -18.14 19.22
CA TYR A 181 -11.07 -19.30 18.57
C TYR A 181 -10.07 -20.07 19.46
N GLY A 182 -9.71 -19.54 20.63
CA GLY A 182 -8.61 -20.02 21.46
C GLY A 182 -7.24 -19.60 20.95
N ALA A 183 -6.21 -19.68 21.79
CA ALA A 183 -4.87 -19.14 21.51
C ALA A 183 -4.22 -19.72 20.26
N ASP A 184 -4.25 -21.05 20.09
CA ASP A 184 -3.56 -21.71 18.97
C ASP A 184 -4.16 -21.35 17.61
N ARG A 185 -5.50 -21.31 17.51
CA ARG A 185 -6.18 -20.91 16.29
C ARG A 185 -6.03 -19.42 16.02
N ALA A 186 -6.07 -18.58 17.04
CA ALA A 186 -5.81 -17.14 16.90
C ALA A 186 -4.43 -16.88 16.29
N LEU A 187 -3.38 -17.54 16.78
CA LEU A 187 -2.03 -17.46 16.21
C LEU A 187 -1.97 -17.95 14.76
N ALA A 188 -2.67 -19.03 14.42
CA ALA A 188 -2.73 -19.53 13.05
C ALA A 188 -3.43 -18.52 12.10
N ILE A 189 -4.54 -17.92 12.54
CA ILE A 189 -5.25 -16.87 11.79
C ILE A 189 -4.34 -15.65 11.59
N GLU A 190 -3.68 -15.17 12.64
CA GLU A 190 -2.74 -14.06 12.54
C GLU A 190 -1.59 -14.35 11.56
N ALA A 191 -1.05 -15.57 11.57
CA ALA A 191 -0.02 -15.99 10.61
C ALA A 191 -0.51 -15.93 9.15
N CYS A 192 -1.79 -16.26 8.91
CA CYS A 192 -2.40 -16.11 7.58
C CYS A 192 -2.49 -14.65 7.13
N HIS A 193 -2.75 -13.71 8.05
CA HIS A 193 -2.86 -12.29 7.72
C HIS A 193 -1.54 -11.65 7.24
N ARG A 194 -0.39 -12.29 7.46
CA ARG A 194 0.90 -11.84 6.91
C ARG A 194 1.04 -12.05 5.40
N ARG A 195 0.21 -12.89 4.82
CA ARG A 195 0.24 -13.19 3.39
C ARG A 195 -0.90 -12.47 2.67
N PRO A 196 -0.71 -12.09 1.38
CA PRO A 196 -1.82 -11.65 0.56
C PRO A 196 -2.91 -12.73 0.55
N ALA A 197 -4.17 -12.32 0.65
CA ALA A 197 -5.28 -13.23 0.45
C ALA A 197 -5.23 -13.78 -1.00
N PRO A 198 -5.49 -15.07 -1.21
CA PRO A 198 -5.69 -15.58 -2.56
C PRO A 198 -6.95 -14.95 -3.16
N ILE A 199 -7.01 -14.91 -4.48
CA ILE A 199 -8.21 -14.49 -5.19
C ILE A 199 -8.97 -15.74 -5.59
N ASP A 200 -10.16 -15.89 -5.06
CA ASP A 200 -11.06 -16.99 -5.38
C ASP A 200 -12.23 -16.47 -6.23
N LEU A 201 -12.60 -17.22 -7.24
CA LEU A 201 -13.69 -16.93 -8.17
C LEU A 201 -14.82 -17.94 -7.97
N THR A 202 -16.04 -17.45 -7.95
CA THR A 202 -17.25 -18.29 -7.98
C THR A 202 -17.83 -18.29 -9.39
N LEU A 203 -18.11 -19.45 -9.93
CA LEU A 203 -18.73 -19.60 -11.25
C LEU A 203 -20.25 -19.38 -11.17
N ALA A 204 -20.82 -18.81 -12.21
CA ALA A 204 -22.28 -18.69 -12.36
C ALA A 204 -22.94 -20.07 -12.54
N ASP A 205 -22.23 -21.00 -13.18
CA ASP A 205 -22.59 -22.41 -13.30
C ASP A 205 -21.46 -23.27 -12.70
N GLU A 206 -21.74 -23.82 -11.52
CA GLU A 206 -20.81 -24.65 -10.73
C GLU A 206 -20.87 -26.14 -11.10
N SER A 207 -21.40 -26.49 -12.30
CA SER A 207 -21.36 -27.88 -12.75
C SER A 207 -19.92 -28.39 -12.81
N PRO A 208 -19.67 -29.67 -12.49
CA PRO A 208 -18.32 -30.24 -12.47
C PRO A 208 -17.55 -30.02 -13.78
N GLU A 209 -18.24 -30.11 -14.91
CA GLU A 209 -17.69 -29.89 -16.24
C GLU A 209 -17.22 -28.43 -16.42
N ASN A 210 -17.99 -27.46 -15.96
CA ASN A 210 -17.64 -26.05 -16.01
C ASN A 210 -16.51 -25.70 -15.05
N VAL A 211 -16.48 -26.28 -13.86
CA VAL A 211 -15.37 -26.09 -12.90
C VAL A 211 -14.05 -26.54 -13.53
N VAL A 212 -14.01 -27.70 -14.18
CA VAL A 212 -12.81 -28.20 -14.87
C VAL A 212 -12.43 -27.26 -16.04
N LEU A 213 -13.41 -26.92 -16.89
CA LEU A 213 -13.20 -26.07 -18.05
C LEU A 213 -12.61 -24.71 -17.69
N TRP A 214 -13.18 -24.04 -16.68
CA TRP A 214 -12.74 -22.72 -16.29
C TRP A 214 -11.47 -22.73 -15.44
N ALA A 215 -11.23 -23.79 -14.67
CA ALA A 215 -9.93 -23.98 -14.00
C ALA A 215 -8.79 -24.04 -15.04
N GLU A 216 -8.98 -24.75 -16.13
CA GLU A 216 -8.01 -24.86 -17.23
C GLU A 216 -7.83 -23.51 -17.96
N ARG A 217 -8.93 -22.86 -18.32
CA ARG A 217 -8.91 -21.56 -19.06
C ARG A 217 -8.24 -20.42 -18.27
N LEU A 218 -8.41 -20.41 -16.96
CA LEU A 218 -7.89 -19.36 -16.08
C LEU A 218 -6.52 -19.75 -15.46
N GLY A 219 -6.03 -20.97 -15.68
CA GLY A 219 -4.85 -21.47 -14.99
C GLY A 219 -5.05 -21.49 -13.47
N ALA A 220 -6.28 -21.76 -13.02
CA ALA A 220 -6.71 -21.72 -11.62
C ALA A 220 -6.75 -23.12 -11.01
N ILE A 221 -6.78 -23.17 -9.68
CA ILE A 221 -6.95 -24.41 -8.91
C ILE A 221 -8.42 -24.54 -8.51
N ALA A 222 -9.07 -25.64 -8.90
CA ALA A 222 -10.40 -25.94 -8.42
C ALA A 222 -10.33 -26.33 -6.92
N LEU A 223 -11.15 -25.65 -6.11
CA LEU A 223 -11.27 -25.91 -4.68
C LEU A 223 -12.38 -26.94 -4.41
N PRO A 224 -12.34 -27.65 -3.28
CA PRO A 224 -13.41 -28.57 -2.88
C PRO A 224 -14.80 -27.91 -2.74
N THR A 225 -14.83 -26.58 -2.62
CA THR A 225 -16.04 -25.77 -2.55
C THR A 225 -16.69 -25.48 -3.91
N GLY A 226 -16.05 -25.87 -5.04
CA GLY A 226 -16.44 -25.49 -6.40
C GLY A 226 -15.86 -24.16 -6.88
N SER A 227 -15.28 -23.36 -6.00
CA SER A 227 -14.62 -22.11 -6.36
C SER A 227 -13.28 -22.35 -7.05
N LEU A 228 -12.83 -21.38 -7.83
CA LEU A 228 -11.55 -21.41 -8.55
C LEU A 228 -10.57 -20.43 -7.92
N ARG A 229 -9.42 -20.93 -7.45
CA ARG A 229 -8.35 -20.09 -6.89
C ARG A 229 -7.35 -19.69 -7.95
N LEU A 230 -7.19 -18.40 -8.20
CA LEU A 230 -6.19 -17.88 -9.14
C LEU A 230 -4.77 -18.15 -8.63
N THR A 231 -3.89 -18.57 -9.54
CA THR A 231 -2.47 -18.81 -9.27
C THR A 231 -1.58 -17.64 -9.69
N SER A 232 -2.13 -16.69 -10.47
CA SER A 232 -1.41 -15.51 -10.98
C SER A 232 -2.08 -14.22 -10.55
N HIS A 233 -1.31 -13.13 -10.57
CA HIS A 233 -1.77 -11.78 -10.23
C HIS A 233 -2.08 -10.97 -11.51
N THR A 234 -2.89 -11.51 -12.40
CA THR A 234 -3.37 -10.81 -13.58
C THR A 234 -4.50 -9.83 -13.20
N ALA A 235 -4.65 -8.75 -13.94
CA ALA A 235 -5.78 -7.83 -13.74
C ALA A 235 -7.11 -8.58 -13.95
N ILE A 236 -7.97 -8.58 -12.95
CA ILE A 236 -9.23 -9.34 -12.94
C ILE A 236 -10.09 -9.02 -14.18
N THR A 237 -10.12 -7.74 -14.57
CA THR A 237 -10.89 -7.25 -15.71
C THR A 237 -10.38 -7.74 -17.06
N GLU A 238 -9.16 -8.27 -17.12
CA GLU A 238 -8.53 -8.80 -18.34
C GLU A 238 -8.67 -10.33 -18.45
N LEU A 239 -9.20 -10.98 -17.39
CA LEU A 239 -9.36 -12.42 -17.39
C LEU A 239 -10.53 -12.86 -18.29
N PRO A 240 -10.39 -14.01 -18.99
CA PRO A 240 -11.48 -14.60 -19.77
C PRO A 240 -12.75 -14.78 -18.94
N GLY A 241 -13.90 -14.42 -19.50
CA GLY A 241 -15.21 -14.57 -18.85
C GLY A 241 -15.62 -13.45 -17.91
N TYR A 242 -14.72 -12.46 -17.62
CA TYR A 242 -15.08 -11.30 -16.82
C TYR A 242 -16.18 -10.46 -17.44
N ALA A 243 -16.02 -10.09 -18.71
CA ALA A 243 -17.00 -9.27 -19.43
C ALA A 243 -18.33 -9.98 -19.66
N ASP A 244 -18.30 -11.31 -19.71
CA ASP A 244 -19.47 -12.15 -19.93
C ASP A 244 -20.21 -12.51 -18.64
N GLY A 245 -19.68 -12.14 -17.47
CA GLY A 245 -20.28 -12.43 -16.17
C GLY A 245 -20.34 -13.92 -15.84
N VAL A 246 -19.38 -14.70 -16.35
CA VAL A 246 -19.35 -16.16 -16.14
C VAL A 246 -18.96 -16.51 -14.71
N TRP A 247 -18.25 -15.62 -14.06
CA TRP A 247 -17.78 -15.74 -12.68
C TRP A 247 -17.66 -14.37 -12.03
N TRP A 248 -17.56 -14.35 -10.71
CA TRP A 248 -17.27 -13.14 -9.93
C TRP A 248 -16.20 -13.44 -8.87
N VAL A 249 -15.54 -12.39 -8.40
CA VAL A 249 -14.58 -12.50 -7.28
C VAL A 249 -15.35 -12.76 -6.00
N GLN A 250 -14.91 -13.77 -5.26
CA GLN A 250 -15.43 -14.07 -3.94
C GLN A 250 -14.69 -13.26 -2.87
N ASP A 251 -15.42 -12.67 -1.92
CA ASP A 251 -14.87 -11.96 -0.76
C ASP A 251 -14.29 -12.92 0.30
#